data_d5c0c85109a5664ad3164bb9958ab6fc
#
_entry.id   d5c0c85109a5664ad3164bb9958ab6fc
#
_cell.length_a   1.000
_cell.length_b   1.000
_cell.length_c   1.000
_cell.angle_alpha   90.00
_cell.angle_beta   90.00
_cell.angle_gamma   90.00
#
_symmetry.space_group_name_H-M   'P 1'
#
loop_
_entity.id
_entity.type
_entity.pdbx_description
1 polymer ?
#
loop_
_entity_poly.entity_id
_entity_poly.type
_entity_poly.pdbx_seq_one_letter_code
_entity_poly.pdbx_strand_id
1 'polypeptide(L)'
;MTEIRWHGRGGLGAFTAARLLGCAVSLYEDKYALAFPSFGPERRGAPVFAFTRIDDKPITDRSEVTECDCAIVMDETLFGDPVRAGLKPDSVVIINTKRDASEFDAAGAKVVTVDATGLALEYLGRPITNVPLLGALIATTGYTTIAAVEEAIDNQLAP
;
A
#
# COMPACT_ATOMS: atom_id res chain seq x y z
N MET A 1 -3.29 -16.75 0.89
CA MET A 1 -2.62 -15.57 1.49
C MET A 1 -2.61 -14.42 0.52
N THR A 2 -3.04 -13.25 0.95
CA THR A 2 -3.00 -12.03 0.16
C THR A 2 -1.72 -11.27 0.46
N GLU A 3 -1.00 -10.86 -0.57
CA GLU A 3 0.30 -10.21 -0.44
C GLU A 3 0.29 -8.86 -1.14
N ILE A 4 0.65 -7.81 -0.40
CA ILE A 4 0.61 -6.43 -0.85
C ILE A 4 2.00 -5.83 -0.74
N ARG A 5 2.42 -5.14 -1.79
CA ARG A 5 3.72 -4.49 -1.85
C ARG A 5 3.54 -2.99 -2.02
N TRP A 6 4.14 -2.23 -1.10
CA TRP A 6 4.09 -0.79 -1.08
C TRP A 6 5.41 -0.24 -1.61
N HIS A 7 5.34 0.47 -2.73
CA HIS A 7 6.49 1.14 -3.35
C HIS A 7 6.49 2.61 -2.95
N GLY A 8 7.44 3.00 -2.12
CA GLY A 8 7.53 4.36 -1.62
C GLY A 8 8.96 4.90 -1.66
N ARG A 9 9.12 6.06 -1.06
CA ARG A 9 10.44 6.65 -0.79
C ARG A 9 10.59 6.90 0.69
N GLY A 10 11.81 6.97 1.18
CA GLY A 10 12.06 7.30 2.57
C GLY A 10 11.33 8.59 2.95
N GLY A 11 10.55 8.53 4.03
CA GLY A 11 9.74 9.65 4.51
C GLY A 11 8.30 9.71 4.00
N LEU A 12 7.89 8.85 3.06
CA LEU A 12 6.50 8.85 2.55
C LEU A 12 5.52 8.05 3.41
N GLY A 13 6.00 7.29 4.39
CA GLY A 13 5.13 6.53 5.28
C GLY A 13 4.61 5.22 4.71
N ALA A 14 5.39 4.56 3.84
CA ALA A 14 5.02 3.27 3.27
C ALA A 14 4.79 2.20 4.33
N PHE A 15 5.70 2.08 5.28
CA PHE A 15 5.55 1.12 6.39
C PHE A 15 4.36 1.47 7.29
N THR A 16 4.12 2.75 7.53
CA THR A 16 2.96 3.20 8.32
C THR A 16 1.65 2.75 7.65
N ALA A 17 1.53 2.92 6.33
CA ALA A 17 0.37 2.47 5.58
C ALA A 17 0.23 0.93 5.62
N ALA A 18 1.33 0.22 5.41
CA ALA A 18 1.36 -1.24 5.46
C ALA A 18 0.89 -1.76 6.82
N ARG A 19 1.36 -1.12 7.90
CA ARG A 19 0.99 -1.48 9.27
C ARG A 19 -0.47 -1.15 9.59
N LEU A 20 -0.97 -0.01 9.12
CA LEU A 20 -2.38 0.37 9.32
C LEU A 20 -3.31 -0.66 8.68
N LEU A 21 -3.00 -1.11 7.48
CA LEU A 21 -3.77 -2.16 6.83
C LEU A 21 -3.72 -3.46 7.65
N GLY A 22 -2.54 -3.86 8.10
CA GLY A 22 -2.37 -5.04 8.94
C GLY A 22 -3.16 -4.96 10.25
N CYS A 23 -3.14 -3.81 10.91
CA CYS A 23 -3.92 -3.56 12.13
C CYS A 23 -5.42 -3.65 11.86
N ALA A 24 -5.90 -3.04 10.78
CA ALA A 24 -7.32 -3.05 10.44
C ALA A 24 -7.83 -4.48 10.26
N VAL A 25 -7.13 -5.31 9.51
CA VAL A 25 -7.57 -6.68 9.26
C VAL A 25 -7.42 -7.59 10.49
N SER A 26 -6.36 -7.44 11.28
CA SER A 26 -6.10 -8.33 12.40
C SER A 26 -6.93 -8.01 13.64
N LEU A 27 -7.17 -6.73 13.92
CA LEU A 27 -7.90 -6.30 15.12
C LEU A 27 -9.41 -6.19 14.89
N TYR A 28 -9.84 -5.90 13.67
CA TYR A 28 -11.24 -5.58 13.39
C TYR A 28 -11.92 -6.50 12.38
N GLU A 29 -11.17 -7.36 11.69
CA GLU A 29 -11.73 -8.29 10.68
C GLU A 29 -11.48 -9.76 11.03
N ASP A 30 -10.94 -10.03 12.20
CA ASP A 30 -10.66 -11.39 12.69
C ASP A 30 -9.79 -12.22 11.73
N LYS A 31 -8.77 -11.58 11.15
CA LYS A 31 -7.79 -12.22 10.28
C LYS A 31 -6.38 -12.08 10.86
N TYR A 32 -5.44 -12.78 10.25
CA TYR A 32 -4.03 -12.63 10.59
C TYR A 32 -3.36 -11.70 9.58
N ALA A 33 -2.47 -10.85 10.05
CA ALA A 33 -1.70 -9.95 9.20
C ALA A 33 -0.27 -9.83 9.69
N LEU A 34 0.64 -9.61 8.75
CA LEU A 34 2.03 -9.33 9.03
C LEU A 34 2.44 -8.15 8.15
N ALA A 35 2.92 -7.08 8.78
CA ALA A 35 3.43 -5.89 8.07
C ALA A 35 4.86 -5.63 8.49
N PHE A 36 5.72 -5.36 7.51
CA PHE A 36 7.14 -5.12 7.78
C PHE A 36 7.75 -4.27 6.67
N PRO A 37 8.81 -3.48 6.99
CA PRO A 37 9.54 -2.74 5.97
C PRO A 37 10.55 -3.63 5.26
N SER A 38 11.06 -3.18 4.13
CA SER A 38 12.20 -3.82 3.47
C SER A 38 13.44 -3.68 4.37
N PHE A 39 14.31 -4.69 4.30
CA PHE A 39 15.54 -4.68 5.07
C PHE A 39 16.60 -3.83 4.38
N GLY A 40 17.39 -3.09 5.16
CA GLY A 40 18.44 -2.22 4.69
C GLY A 40 18.30 -0.80 5.24
N PRO A 41 19.33 0.05 5.08
CA PRO A 41 19.27 1.42 5.57
C PRO A 41 18.26 2.25 4.78
N GLU A 42 17.33 2.87 5.48
CA GLU A 42 16.40 3.82 4.89
C GLU A 42 17.09 5.16 4.71
N ARG A 43 17.00 5.72 3.52
CA ARG A 43 17.50 7.06 3.21
C ARG A 43 16.33 7.91 2.72
N ARG A 44 16.22 9.13 3.24
CA ARG A 44 15.17 10.04 2.83
C ARG A 44 15.19 10.27 1.32
N GLY A 45 14.05 10.07 0.66
CA GLY A 45 13.89 10.23 -0.77
C GLY A 45 14.33 9.02 -1.61
N ALA A 46 15.07 8.08 -1.05
CA ALA A 46 15.45 6.85 -1.76
C ALA A 46 14.28 5.87 -1.85
N PRO A 47 14.20 5.05 -2.91
CA PRO A 47 13.15 4.02 -3.00
C PRO A 47 13.20 3.07 -1.82
N VAL A 48 12.02 2.80 -1.22
CA VAL A 48 11.85 1.85 -0.13
C VAL A 48 10.61 1.02 -0.38
N PHE A 49 10.60 -0.20 0.16
CA PHE A 49 9.44 -1.07 0.11
C PHE A 49 8.90 -1.31 1.51
N ALA A 50 7.59 -1.53 1.58
CA ALA A 50 6.96 -2.14 2.73
C ALA A 50 6.01 -3.24 2.24
N PHE A 51 5.66 -4.15 3.13
CA PHE A 51 4.91 -5.34 2.77
C PHE A 51 3.81 -5.58 3.78
N THR A 52 2.66 -6.07 3.29
CA THR A 52 1.57 -6.56 4.13
C THR A 52 1.15 -7.92 3.62
N ARG A 53 1.09 -8.90 4.52
CA ARG A 53 0.50 -10.22 4.26
C ARG A 53 -0.76 -10.37 5.08
N ILE A 54 -1.81 -10.92 4.47
CA ILE A 54 -3.13 -11.13 5.10
C ILE A 54 -3.54 -12.59 4.84
N ASP A 55 -3.98 -13.28 5.90
CA ASP A 55 -4.44 -14.67 5.76
C ASP A 55 -5.48 -14.99 6.84
N ASP A 56 -6.23 -16.06 6.63
CA ASP A 56 -7.17 -16.60 7.61
C ASP A 56 -6.48 -17.47 8.66
N LYS A 57 -5.21 -17.76 8.50
CA LYS A 57 -4.38 -18.56 9.40
C LYS A 57 -3.09 -17.84 9.76
N PRO A 58 -2.40 -18.23 10.86
CA PRO A 58 -1.17 -17.57 11.27
C PRO A 58 -0.13 -17.50 10.16
N ILE A 59 0.54 -16.36 10.05
CA ILE A 59 1.53 -16.09 9.01
C ILE A 59 2.92 -16.24 9.63
N THR A 60 3.70 -17.17 9.11
CA THR A 60 5.06 -17.42 9.57
C THR A 60 6.13 -16.94 8.60
N ASP A 61 5.77 -16.69 7.34
CA ASP A 61 6.69 -16.23 6.31
C ASP A 61 7.03 -14.76 6.54
N ARG A 62 8.29 -14.47 6.85
CA ARG A 62 8.82 -13.12 7.08
C ARG A 62 9.75 -12.65 5.97
N SER A 63 9.83 -13.38 4.87
CA SER A 63 10.61 -12.97 3.70
C SER A 63 9.92 -11.82 2.98
N GLU A 64 10.68 -11.05 2.21
CA GLU A 64 10.12 -9.99 1.38
C GLU A 64 9.14 -10.56 0.36
N VAL A 65 8.10 -9.77 0.03
CA VAL A 65 7.10 -10.17 -0.95
C VAL A 65 7.69 -10.03 -2.35
N THR A 66 7.90 -11.15 -3.02
CA THR A 66 8.44 -11.17 -4.39
C THR A 66 7.34 -11.24 -5.44
N GLU A 67 6.19 -11.84 -5.10
CA GLU A 67 5.01 -11.88 -5.95
C GLU A 67 3.83 -11.29 -5.16
N CYS A 68 3.08 -10.35 -5.75
CA CYS A 68 2.04 -9.66 -5.02
C CYS A 68 0.70 -9.66 -5.76
N ASP A 69 -0.36 -9.59 -4.96
CA ASP A 69 -1.74 -9.43 -5.43
C ASP A 69 -2.08 -7.97 -5.67
N CYS A 70 -1.43 -7.07 -4.97
CA CYS A 70 -1.60 -5.63 -5.11
C CYS A 70 -0.27 -4.92 -4.90
N ALA A 71 0.03 -3.97 -5.77
CA ALA A 71 1.17 -3.06 -5.63
C ALA A 71 0.64 -1.64 -5.52
N ILE A 72 1.10 -0.89 -4.52
CA ILE A 72 0.77 0.52 -4.37
C ILE A 72 2.03 1.33 -4.68
N VAL A 73 1.91 2.27 -5.61
CA VAL A 73 3.01 3.12 -6.05
C VAL A 73 2.76 4.53 -5.51
N MET A 74 3.47 4.89 -4.47
CA MET A 74 3.24 6.13 -3.73
C MET A 74 3.81 7.36 -4.43
N ASP A 75 4.79 7.16 -5.31
CA ASP A 75 5.39 8.19 -6.16
C ASP A 75 5.45 7.63 -7.58
N GLU A 76 4.80 8.30 -8.52
CA GLU A 76 4.70 7.80 -9.90
C GLU A 76 6.05 7.62 -10.60
N THR A 77 7.09 8.32 -10.16
CA THR A 77 8.43 8.15 -10.71
C THR A 77 9.03 6.79 -10.40
N LEU A 78 8.46 6.07 -9.43
CA LEU A 78 8.87 4.69 -9.08
C LEU A 78 8.26 3.64 -10.00
N PHE A 79 7.27 4.01 -10.80
CA PHE A 79 6.65 3.05 -11.70
C PHE A 79 7.63 2.62 -12.79
N GLY A 80 7.81 1.31 -12.93
CA GLY A 80 8.75 0.72 -13.87
C GLY A 80 8.91 -0.77 -13.63
N ASP A 81 10.05 -1.33 -14.03
CA ASP A 81 10.31 -2.76 -13.90
C ASP A 81 10.20 -3.30 -12.47
N PRO A 82 10.65 -2.59 -11.42
CA PRO A 82 10.47 -3.07 -10.05
C PRO A 82 9.01 -3.26 -9.65
N VAL A 83 8.09 -2.45 -10.18
CA VAL A 83 6.65 -2.58 -9.94
C VAL A 83 6.08 -3.74 -10.74
N ARG A 84 6.50 -3.89 -12.01
CA ARG A 84 6.01 -4.98 -12.88
C ARG A 84 6.48 -6.34 -12.41
N ALA A 85 7.66 -6.41 -11.80
CA ALA A 85 8.24 -7.66 -11.34
C ALA A 85 7.36 -8.29 -10.26
N GLY A 86 6.97 -9.55 -10.46
CA GLY A 86 6.21 -10.30 -9.47
C GLY A 86 4.74 -9.94 -9.36
N LEU A 87 4.16 -9.22 -10.33
CA LEU A 87 2.72 -9.03 -10.37
C LEU A 87 2.03 -10.35 -10.74
N LYS A 88 1.19 -10.85 -9.84
CA LYS A 88 0.42 -12.07 -10.11
C LYS A 88 -0.65 -11.83 -11.18
N PRO A 89 -1.15 -12.88 -11.85
CA PRO A 89 -2.35 -12.75 -12.68
C PRO A 89 -3.50 -12.15 -11.85
N ASP A 90 -4.29 -11.29 -12.46
CA ASP A 90 -5.41 -10.58 -11.82
C ASP A 90 -5.00 -9.62 -10.70
N SER A 91 -3.73 -9.27 -10.61
CA SER A 91 -3.25 -8.28 -9.65
C SER A 91 -3.72 -6.86 -9.99
N VAL A 92 -3.62 -5.97 -9.01
CA VAL A 92 -3.98 -4.56 -9.13
C VAL A 92 -2.77 -3.70 -8.80
N VAL A 93 -2.55 -2.65 -9.58
CA VAL A 93 -1.55 -1.62 -9.30
C VAL A 93 -2.28 -0.31 -9.05
N ILE A 94 -2.07 0.28 -7.88
CA ILE A 94 -2.65 1.57 -7.50
C ILE A 94 -1.54 2.61 -7.52
N ILE A 95 -1.70 3.66 -8.30
CA ILE A 95 -0.65 4.65 -8.53
C ILE A 95 -1.14 6.03 -8.09
N ASN A 96 -0.33 6.69 -7.26
CA ASN A 96 -0.55 8.10 -6.92
C ASN A 96 -0.09 8.96 -8.09
N THR A 97 -1.02 9.45 -8.88
CA THR A 97 -0.74 10.24 -10.08
C THR A 97 -1.98 11.00 -10.54
N LYS A 98 -1.77 12.09 -11.27
CA LYS A 98 -2.84 12.80 -11.99
C LYS A 98 -3.03 12.26 -13.41
N ARG A 99 -2.14 11.39 -13.85
CA ARG A 99 -2.16 10.84 -15.21
C ARG A 99 -3.25 9.78 -15.34
N ASP A 100 -3.67 9.53 -16.58
CA ASP A 100 -4.65 8.49 -16.84
C ASP A 100 -4.03 7.09 -16.72
N ALA A 101 -4.84 6.13 -16.28
CA ALA A 101 -4.40 4.73 -16.11
C ALA A 101 -3.83 4.14 -17.41
N SER A 102 -4.33 4.57 -18.57
CA SER A 102 -3.87 4.12 -19.88
C SER A 102 -2.41 4.47 -20.16
N GLU A 103 -1.82 5.39 -19.43
CA GLU A 103 -0.42 5.79 -19.60
C GLU A 103 0.56 4.84 -18.90
N PHE A 104 0.06 3.84 -18.16
CA PHE A 104 0.89 2.91 -17.39
C PHE A 104 0.71 1.48 -17.92
N ASP A 105 1.81 0.88 -18.36
CA ASP A 105 1.84 -0.53 -18.77
C ASP A 105 2.25 -1.39 -17.57
N ALA A 106 1.30 -2.06 -16.97
CA ALA A 106 1.50 -2.92 -15.80
C ALA A 106 1.49 -4.41 -16.14
N ALA A 107 1.92 -4.77 -17.36
CA ALA A 107 2.05 -6.17 -17.81
C ALA A 107 0.75 -6.98 -17.65
N GLY A 108 -0.39 -6.37 -17.95
CA GLY A 108 -1.69 -7.02 -17.89
C GLY A 108 -2.42 -6.88 -16.57
N ALA A 109 -1.79 -6.34 -15.52
CA ALA A 109 -2.47 -6.04 -14.27
C ALA A 109 -3.42 -4.85 -14.44
N LYS A 110 -4.48 -4.83 -13.61
CA LYS A 110 -5.40 -3.69 -13.58
C LYS A 110 -4.69 -2.48 -12.97
N VAL A 111 -4.75 -1.34 -13.64
CA VAL A 111 -4.18 -0.08 -13.12
C VAL A 111 -5.29 0.82 -12.62
N VAL A 112 -5.15 1.30 -11.39
CA VAL A 112 -6.03 2.29 -10.78
C VAL A 112 -5.18 3.50 -10.42
N THR A 113 -5.61 4.68 -10.83
CA THR A 113 -4.91 5.93 -10.54
C THR A 113 -5.72 6.79 -9.59
N VAL A 114 -5.05 7.50 -8.72
CA VAL A 114 -5.66 8.43 -7.77
C VAL A 114 -4.70 9.57 -7.51
N ASP A 115 -5.21 10.80 -7.50
CA ASP A 115 -4.44 11.96 -7.09
C ASP A 115 -4.46 12.09 -5.57
N ALA A 116 -3.72 11.19 -4.90
CA ALA A 116 -3.64 11.17 -3.44
C ALA A 116 -2.95 12.42 -2.90
N THR A 117 -1.98 12.96 -3.62
CA THR A 117 -1.31 14.22 -3.24
C THR A 117 -2.29 15.38 -3.23
N GLY A 118 -3.11 15.51 -4.27
CA GLY A 118 -4.14 16.55 -4.33
C GLY A 118 -5.17 16.41 -3.21
N LEU A 119 -5.62 15.19 -2.93
CA LEU A 119 -6.55 14.93 -1.83
C LEU A 119 -5.92 15.29 -0.47
N ALA A 120 -4.67 14.92 -0.27
CA ALA A 120 -3.96 15.23 0.99
C ALA A 120 -3.80 16.72 1.19
N LEU A 121 -3.44 17.45 0.14
CA LEU A 121 -3.32 18.91 0.20
C LEU A 121 -4.66 19.58 0.48
N GLU A 122 -5.74 19.10 -0.12
CA GLU A 122 -7.09 19.66 0.06
C GLU A 122 -7.59 19.46 1.49
N TYR A 123 -7.48 18.25 2.04
CA TYR A 123 -8.07 17.88 3.32
C TYR A 123 -7.14 18.00 4.51
N LEU A 124 -5.83 17.85 4.33
CA LEU A 124 -4.83 17.87 5.41
C LEU A 124 -3.90 19.08 5.35
N GLY A 125 -3.87 19.79 4.22
CA GLY A 125 -2.93 20.89 4.00
C GLY A 125 -1.46 20.45 3.84
N ARG A 126 -1.21 19.14 3.74
CA ARG A 126 0.13 18.54 3.62
C ARG A 126 0.10 17.38 2.64
N PRO A 127 1.18 17.10 1.91
CA PRO A 127 1.22 16.01 0.95
C PRO A 127 1.47 14.64 1.60
N ILE A 128 0.72 14.33 2.64
CA ILE A 128 0.80 13.03 3.35
C ILE A 128 -0.16 12.08 2.65
N THR A 129 0.36 11.21 1.79
CA THR A 129 -0.44 10.43 0.85
C THR A 129 -0.75 9.00 1.31
N ASN A 130 -0.15 8.53 2.40
CA ASN A 130 -0.32 7.14 2.84
C ASN A 130 -1.78 6.79 3.16
N VAL A 131 -2.51 7.63 3.87
CA VAL A 131 -3.92 7.36 4.22
C VAL A 131 -4.86 7.45 3.01
N PRO A 132 -4.78 8.47 2.14
CA PRO A 132 -5.56 8.48 0.91
C PRO A 132 -5.31 7.25 0.02
N LEU A 133 -4.08 6.79 -0.08
CA LEU A 133 -3.75 5.59 -0.86
C LEU A 133 -4.31 4.33 -0.21
N LEU A 134 -4.30 4.26 1.12
CA LEU A 134 -4.95 3.17 1.85
C LEU A 134 -6.45 3.13 1.57
N GLY A 135 -7.10 4.30 1.53
CA GLY A 135 -8.50 4.41 1.15
C GLY A 135 -8.77 3.91 -0.26
N ALA A 136 -7.92 4.29 -1.22
CA ALA A 136 -8.02 3.81 -2.59
C ALA A 136 -7.85 2.28 -2.67
N LEU A 137 -6.92 1.72 -1.90
CA LEU A 137 -6.71 0.28 -1.81
C LEU A 137 -7.98 -0.44 -1.35
N ILE A 138 -8.60 0.05 -0.29
CA ILE A 138 -9.81 -0.55 0.28
C ILE A 138 -10.96 -0.47 -0.71
N ALA A 139 -11.18 0.69 -1.33
CA ALA A 139 -12.22 0.87 -2.33
C ALA A 139 -12.04 -0.05 -3.54
N THR A 140 -10.81 -0.33 -3.92
CA THR A 140 -10.49 -1.17 -5.07
C THR A 140 -10.56 -2.66 -4.77
N THR A 141 -10.08 -3.07 -3.60
CA THR A 141 -9.87 -4.49 -3.28
C THR A 141 -10.87 -5.06 -2.27
N GLY A 142 -11.39 -4.24 -1.37
CA GLY A 142 -12.25 -4.73 -0.30
C GLY A 142 -11.54 -5.61 0.73
N TYR A 143 -10.22 -5.50 0.87
CA TYR A 143 -9.46 -6.30 1.83
C TYR A 143 -9.88 -6.05 3.29
N THR A 144 -10.37 -4.87 3.58
CA THR A 144 -10.96 -4.52 4.87
C THR A 144 -12.03 -3.44 4.64
N THR A 145 -12.55 -2.85 5.71
CA THR A 145 -13.58 -1.81 5.64
C THR A 145 -13.00 -0.45 6.01
N ILE A 146 -13.66 0.61 5.57
CA ILE A 146 -13.31 1.98 5.97
C ILE A 146 -13.40 2.12 7.49
N ALA A 147 -14.43 1.55 8.11
CA ALA A 147 -14.59 1.61 9.57
C ALA A 147 -13.40 0.98 10.30
N ALA A 148 -12.92 -0.18 9.84
CA ALA A 148 -11.77 -0.86 10.44
C ALA A 148 -10.50 0.00 10.30
N VAL A 149 -10.30 0.64 9.15
CA VAL A 149 -9.15 1.51 8.94
C VAL A 149 -9.23 2.76 9.80
N GLU A 150 -10.40 3.38 9.93
CA GLU A 150 -10.59 4.54 10.80
C GLU A 150 -10.21 4.21 12.25
N GLU A 151 -10.65 3.06 12.75
CA GLU A 151 -10.28 2.61 14.09
C GLU A 151 -8.79 2.33 14.23
N ALA A 152 -8.17 1.73 13.20
CA ALA A 152 -6.73 1.50 13.19
C ALA A 152 -5.96 2.83 13.23
N ILE A 153 -6.41 3.83 12.48
CA ILE A 153 -5.82 5.17 12.49
C ILE A 153 -5.94 5.79 13.89
N ASP A 154 -7.12 5.72 14.51
CA ASP A 154 -7.33 6.26 15.84
C ASP A 154 -6.42 5.60 16.88
N ASN A 155 -6.21 4.29 16.78
CA ASN A 155 -5.38 3.56 17.71
C ASN A 155 -3.87 3.74 17.49
N GLN A 156 -3.45 3.93 16.25
CA GLN A 156 -2.03 3.93 15.90
C GLN A 156 -1.45 5.33 15.70
N LEU A 157 -2.26 6.30 15.28
CA LEU A 157 -1.80 7.63 14.92
C LEU A 157 -2.36 8.73 15.83
N ALA A 158 -3.36 8.46 16.64
CA ALA A 158 -3.90 9.43 17.59
C ALA A 158 -2.85 9.76 18.67
N PRO A 159 -2.77 11.03 19.11
CA PRO A 159 -1.84 11.42 20.18
C PRO A 159 -2.23 10.82 21.52
#